data_9d7ecbbe678e5aca73fba00b1ab02f4a
#
_entry.id   9d7ecbbe678e5aca73fba00b1ab02f4a
#
_cell.length_a   1.000
_cell.length_b   1.000
_cell.length_c   1.000
_cell.angle_alpha   90.00
_cell.angle_beta   90.00
_cell.angle_gamma   90.00
#
_symmetry.space_group_name_H-M   'P 1'
#
loop_
_entity.id
_entity.type
_entity.pdbx_description
1 polymer ?
#
loop_
_entity_poly.entity_id
_entity_poly.type
_entity_poly.pdbx_seq_one_letter_code
_entity_poly.pdbx_strand_id
1 'polypeptide(L)'
;MAARFAPVRLEVDLSSLSTGDKKALGKLIEAGRIVNPLFMQQFWSGDLALYQKLQQDKTPLGKARMHYFWINKGPWSEIDEHKAFLPGVPAKKPAGANFYPEDMTKEEFESWVKAHPDLKEQAEGFFTVVRRDANKQLKLVPYNVEYKSYLAQAGKLLKEAAALTDNASLKKFLTTRAAAFSSNDYFESDMAWMDLDAPVDVTIGPYETYNDELFGYKAAFEAYINVRDDKESARLAFLGEHLQEIENNLPEDPQYRVARLGAAAPIRVVNEVFSAGDGNHGVQTAAYNLPNDDKVVQQKGSKRVMLKNIQEAKFKSTLEPISKVVLQPAAQQDLSFELFFTHIVAHELTHGLGPHQIKINGRDTNPRMELKELYSAIEEAKADVTGLFALQYLMTQA
;
A
#
# COMPACT_ATOMS: atom_id res chain seq x y z
N MET A 1 -0.82 -13.21 22.50
CA MET A 1 -0.73 -12.97 21.06
C MET A 1 -0.94 -11.49 20.76
N ALA A 2 -2.09 -10.87 21.04
CA ALA A 2 -2.34 -9.44 20.78
C ALA A 2 -1.30 -8.48 21.41
N ALA A 3 -0.68 -8.84 22.53
CA ALA A 3 0.35 -8.01 23.19
C ALA A 3 1.66 -7.84 22.36
N ARG A 4 1.82 -8.58 21.26
CA ARG A 4 2.93 -8.35 20.31
C ARG A 4 2.70 -7.14 19.40
N PHE A 5 1.48 -6.65 19.33
CA PHE A 5 1.11 -5.42 18.63
C PHE A 5 1.02 -4.28 19.64
N ALA A 6 1.80 -3.23 19.44
CA ALA A 6 1.78 -2.07 20.31
C ALA A 6 0.50 -1.26 20.04
N PRO A 7 -0.36 -1.03 21.06
CA PRO A 7 -1.49 -0.12 20.91
C PRO A 7 -0.96 1.32 20.82
N VAL A 8 -1.26 2.00 19.71
CA VAL A 8 -0.85 3.38 19.48
C VAL A 8 -2.08 4.24 19.24
N ARG A 9 -2.13 5.42 19.86
CA ARG A 9 -3.10 6.45 19.55
C ARG A 9 -2.54 7.36 18.48
N LEU A 10 -3.17 7.37 17.30
CA LEU A 10 -2.85 8.29 16.24
C LEU A 10 -3.66 9.58 16.43
N GLU A 11 -2.99 10.71 16.33
CA GLU A 11 -3.61 12.04 16.35
C GLU A 11 -3.20 12.80 15.11
N VAL A 12 -4.17 13.46 14.46
CA VAL A 12 -3.93 14.25 13.26
C VAL A 12 -4.55 15.62 13.45
N ASP A 13 -3.77 16.66 13.21
CA ASP A 13 -4.27 18.03 13.20
C ASP A 13 -5.10 18.27 11.92
N LEU A 14 -6.37 18.61 12.12
CA LEU A 14 -7.32 18.92 11.06
C LEU A 14 -7.56 20.42 10.92
N SER A 15 -6.81 21.27 11.63
CA SER A 15 -7.06 22.71 11.69
C SER A 15 -6.92 23.39 10.30
N SER A 16 -6.01 22.92 9.47
CA SER A 16 -5.77 23.41 8.11
C SER A 16 -6.87 23.06 7.10
N LEU A 17 -7.71 22.06 7.39
CA LEU A 17 -8.77 21.64 6.49
C LEU A 17 -9.94 22.63 6.48
N SER A 18 -10.49 22.87 5.29
CA SER A 18 -11.75 23.63 5.12
C SER A 18 -12.92 22.90 5.81
N THR A 19 -14.01 23.62 6.05
CA THR A 19 -15.23 23.01 6.57
C THR A 19 -15.79 21.95 5.62
N GLY A 20 -15.66 22.15 4.31
CA GLY A 20 -16.05 21.19 3.28
C GLY A 20 -15.20 19.92 3.35
N ASP A 21 -13.88 20.07 3.41
CA ASP A 21 -12.95 18.93 3.47
C ASP A 21 -13.11 18.13 4.77
N LYS A 22 -13.36 18.77 5.92
CA LYS A 22 -13.69 18.06 7.18
C LYS A 22 -14.94 17.21 7.06
N LYS A 23 -15.98 17.70 6.39
CA LYS A 23 -17.20 16.93 6.12
C LYS A 23 -16.93 15.81 5.09
N ALA A 24 -16.16 16.08 4.03
CA ALA A 24 -15.75 15.07 3.06
C ALA A 24 -14.94 13.96 3.73
N LEU A 25 -13.99 14.30 4.61
CA LEU A 25 -13.21 13.35 5.41
C LEU A 25 -14.11 12.40 6.21
N GLY A 26 -15.17 12.91 6.83
CA GLY A 26 -16.17 12.08 7.52
C GLY A 26 -16.83 11.06 6.59
N LYS A 27 -17.21 11.46 5.36
CA LYS A 27 -17.79 10.56 4.37
C LYS A 27 -16.79 9.53 3.85
N LEU A 28 -15.54 9.91 3.72
CA LEU A 28 -14.46 9.00 3.30
C LEU A 28 -14.20 7.93 4.37
N ILE A 29 -14.22 8.29 5.66
CA ILE A 29 -14.12 7.32 6.75
C ILE A 29 -15.32 6.35 6.73
N GLU A 30 -16.53 6.84 6.48
CA GLU A 30 -17.71 5.97 6.30
C GLU A 30 -17.50 4.99 5.12
N ALA A 31 -16.98 5.45 3.98
CA ALA A 31 -16.66 4.62 2.82
C ALA A 31 -15.56 3.59 3.14
N GLY A 32 -14.49 4.01 3.82
CA GLY A 32 -13.42 3.12 4.26
C GLY A 32 -13.91 2.01 5.20
N ARG A 33 -14.87 2.30 6.08
CA ARG A 33 -15.46 1.27 6.96
C ARG A 33 -16.12 0.13 6.20
N ILE A 34 -16.66 0.39 5.00
CA ILE A 34 -17.26 -0.64 4.14
C ILE A 34 -16.20 -1.58 3.57
N VAL A 35 -14.96 -1.11 3.42
CA VAL A 35 -13.86 -1.92 2.90
C VAL A 35 -13.48 -3.07 3.85
N ASN A 36 -13.66 -2.91 5.17
CA ASN A 36 -13.33 -3.98 6.11
C ASN A 36 -14.13 -5.29 5.89
N PRO A 37 -15.47 -5.31 5.86
CA PRO A 37 -16.21 -6.53 5.58
C PRO A 37 -16.02 -7.03 4.15
N LEU A 38 -15.76 -6.14 3.17
CA LEU A 38 -15.43 -6.55 1.82
C LEU A 38 -14.09 -7.31 1.81
N PHE A 39 -13.06 -6.78 2.45
CA PHE A 39 -11.77 -7.46 2.55
C PHE A 39 -11.85 -8.78 3.31
N MET A 40 -12.60 -8.86 4.43
CA MET A 40 -12.84 -10.12 5.12
C MET A 40 -13.45 -11.17 4.18
N GLN A 41 -14.37 -10.76 3.30
CA GLN A 41 -14.92 -11.67 2.29
C GLN A 41 -13.87 -12.09 1.25
N GLN A 42 -12.92 -11.22 0.90
CA GLN A 42 -11.80 -11.58 0.01
C GLN A 42 -10.78 -12.49 0.70
N PHE A 43 -10.57 -12.28 2.00
CA PHE A 43 -9.54 -12.99 2.76
C PHE A 43 -9.91 -14.47 2.98
N TRP A 44 -11.16 -14.73 3.37
CA TRP A 44 -11.67 -16.09 3.50
C TRP A 44 -13.20 -16.15 3.45
N SER A 45 -13.74 -17.21 2.85
CA SER A 45 -15.19 -17.42 2.71
C SER A 45 -15.94 -17.48 4.04
N GLY A 46 -15.30 -17.95 5.11
CA GLY A 46 -15.86 -18.09 6.46
C GLY A 46 -15.72 -16.87 7.36
N ASP A 47 -14.95 -15.84 6.97
CA ASP A 47 -14.57 -14.74 7.88
C ASP A 47 -15.74 -13.93 8.41
N LEU A 48 -16.68 -13.55 7.57
CA LEU A 48 -17.84 -12.75 8.01
C LEU A 48 -18.72 -13.50 9.03
N ALA A 49 -18.93 -14.79 8.81
CA ALA A 49 -19.69 -15.63 9.75
C ALA A 49 -18.94 -15.79 11.09
N LEU A 50 -17.62 -16.01 11.01
CA LEU A 50 -16.77 -16.11 12.19
C LEU A 50 -16.72 -14.79 12.96
N TYR A 51 -16.57 -13.67 12.27
CA TYR A 51 -16.61 -12.33 12.86
C TYR A 51 -17.90 -12.08 13.65
N GLN A 52 -19.06 -12.37 13.05
CA GLN A 52 -20.36 -12.26 13.70
C GLN A 52 -20.45 -13.15 14.95
N LYS A 53 -19.97 -14.37 14.88
CA LYS A 53 -19.91 -15.28 16.03
C LYS A 53 -19.03 -14.76 17.15
N LEU A 54 -17.84 -14.24 16.83
CA LEU A 54 -16.91 -13.66 17.81
C LEU A 54 -17.48 -12.42 18.49
N GLN A 55 -18.25 -11.60 17.77
CA GLN A 55 -18.91 -10.42 18.33
C GLN A 55 -19.94 -10.79 19.41
N GLN A 56 -20.51 -11.97 19.37
CA GLN A 56 -21.51 -12.43 20.34
C GLN A 56 -20.87 -12.95 21.65
N ASP A 57 -19.60 -13.41 21.60
CA ASP A 57 -18.90 -13.91 22.78
C ASP A 57 -18.36 -12.74 23.64
N LYS A 58 -19.08 -12.43 24.73
CA LYS A 58 -18.74 -11.35 25.66
C LYS A 58 -17.80 -11.76 26.78
N THR A 59 -17.39 -13.02 26.84
CA THR A 59 -16.42 -13.50 27.84
C THR A 59 -15.06 -12.79 27.66
N PRO A 60 -14.20 -12.74 28.70
CA PRO A 60 -12.85 -12.20 28.55
C PRO A 60 -12.05 -12.87 27.42
N LEU A 61 -12.17 -14.18 27.26
CA LEU A 61 -11.52 -14.94 26.20
C LEU A 61 -12.13 -14.59 24.82
N GLY A 62 -13.46 -14.46 24.72
CA GLY A 62 -14.15 -14.06 23.50
C GLY A 62 -13.72 -12.68 23.04
N LYS A 63 -13.64 -11.72 23.94
CA LYS A 63 -13.12 -10.37 23.63
C LYS A 63 -11.67 -10.38 23.15
N ALA A 64 -10.80 -11.18 23.78
CA ALA A 64 -9.41 -11.32 23.36
C ALA A 64 -9.28 -11.97 21.97
N ARG A 65 -10.09 -13.01 21.69
CA ARG A 65 -10.17 -13.66 20.36
C ARG A 65 -10.67 -12.68 19.31
N MET A 66 -11.73 -11.94 19.61
CA MET A 66 -12.28 -10.92 18.72
C MET A 66 -11.26 -9.82 18.43
N HIS A 67 -10.51 -9.33 19.43
CA HIS A 67 -9.48 -8.33 19.25
C HIS A 67 -8.37 -8.83 18.34
N TYR A 68 -7.89 -10.05 18.56
CA TYR A 68 -6.81 -10.63 17.74
C TYR A 68 -7.28 -10.96 16.31
N PHE A 69 -8.53 -11.42 16.17
CA PHE A 69 -9.18 -11.58 14.86
C PHE A 69 -9.26 -10.25 14.11
N TRP A 70 -9.64 -9.16 14.81
CA TRP A 70 -9.75 -7.84 14.19
C TRP A 70 -8.39 -7.32 13.69
N ILE A 71 -7.32 -7.54 14.45
CA ILE A 71 -5.96 -7.17 14.01
C ILE A 71 -5.59 -7.90 12.70
N ASN A 72 -5.85 -9.21 12.64
CA ASN A 72 -5.46 -10.04 11.51
C ASN A 72 -6.53 -10.12 10.40
N LYS A 73 -7.69 -9.49 10.57
CA LYS A 73 -8.86 -9.59 9.67
C LYS A 73 -9.28 -11.02 9.32
N GLY A 74 -8.89 -12.00 10.13
CA GLY A 74 -9.13 -13.41 9.94
C GLY A 74 -8.61 -14.25 11.10
N PRO A 75 -8.75 -15.58 11.06
CA PRO A 75 -8.35 -16.47 12.15
C PRO A 75 -6.88 -16.93 12.10
N TRP A 76 -6.08 -16.37 11.22
CA TRP A 76 -4.65 -16.68 11.05
C TRP A 76 -3.79 -15.49 11.37
N SER A 77 -2.58 -15.74 11.87
CA SER A 77 -1.61 -14.71 12.19
C SER A 77 -0.46 -14.74 11.20
N GLU A 78 -0.29 -13.66 10.48
CA GLU A 78 0.80 -13.46 9.53
C GLU A 78 2.18 -13.60 10.22
N ILE A 79 2.35 -13.02 11.41
CA ILE A 79 3.60 -13.12 12.18
C ILE A 79 3.84 -14.53 12.79
N ASP A 80 2.94 -15.49 12.57
CA ASP A 80 3.05 -16.88 12.95
C ASP A 80 2.92 -17.80 11.71
N GLU A 81 3.36 -17.36 10.54
CA GLU A 81 3.35 -18.12 9.29
C GLU A 81 1.93 -18.59 8.91
N HIS A 82 0.93 -17.75 9.10
CA HIS A 82 -0.48 -18.01 8.83
C HIS A 82 -1.06 -19.22 9.58
N LYS A 83 -0.53 -19.53 10.77
CA LYS A 83 -1.12 -20.54 11.65
C LYS A 83 -2.44 -20.08 12.24
N ALA A 84 -3.43 -20.99 12.25
CA ALA A 84 -4.71 -20.72 12.86
C ALA A 84 -4.60 -20.56 14.38
N PHE A 85 -5.19 -19.51 14.92
CA PHE A 85 -5.29 -19.27 16.37
C PHE A 85 -6.71 -19.48 16.94
N LEU A 86 -7.67 -19.79 16.07
CA LEU A 86 -9.04 -20.14 16.43
C LEU A 86 -9.35 -21.59 16.03
N PRO A 87 -10.17 -22.32 16.83
CA PRO A 87 -10.59 -23.66 16.47
C PRO A 87 -11.68 -23.64 15.39
N GLY A 88 -11.77 -24.73 14.61
CA GLY A 88 -12.83 -24.92 13.63
C GLY A 88 -12.63 -24.16 12.31
N VAL A 89 -11.41 -23.77 12.02
CA VAL A 89 -10.98 -23.13 10.78
C VAL A 89 -9.86 -23.97 10.13
N PRO A 90 -9.55 -23.81 8.84
CA PRO A 90 -8.39 -24.43 8.22
C PRO A 90 -7.10 -24.15 9.01
N ALA A 91 -6.19 -25.12 9.09
CA ALA A 91 -4.94 -25.00 9.86
C ALA A 91 -4.03 -23.85 9.37
N LYS A 92 -4.08 -23.57 8.06
CA LYS A 92 -3.42 -22.42 7.42
C LYS A 92 -4.42 -21.65 6.56
N LYS A 93 -4.15 -20.39 6.32
CA LYS A 93 -4.89 -19.55 5.37
C LYS A 93 -4.86 -20.23 3.99
N PRO A 94 -5.99 -20.33 3.26
CA PRO A 94 -5.99 -20.80 1.88
C PRO A 94 -5.08 -19.89 1.02
N ALA A 95 -4.16 -20.48 0.25
CA ALA A 95 -3.19 -19.72 -0.55
C ALA A 95 -3.86 -18.79 -1.56
N GLY A 96 -4.99 -19.18 -2.16
CA GLY A 96 -5.78 -18.35 -3.07
C GLY A 96 -6.74 -17.41 -2.35
N ALA A 97 -6.68 -17.27 -1.02
CA ALA A 97 -7.67 -16.57 -0.22
C ALA A 97 -9.11 -16.98 -0.64
N ASN A 98 -10.05 -16.06 -0.72
CA ASN A 98 -11.36 -16.29 -1.34
C ASN A 98 -11.46 -15.68 -2.75
N PHE A 99 -10.33 -15.55 -3.45
CA PHE A 99 -10.34 -15.16 -4.86
C PHE A 99 -10.62 -16.36 -5.78
N TYR A 100 -10.36 -17.57 -5.31
CA TYR A 100 -10.53 -18.83 -6.02
C TYR A 100 -11.38 -19.80 -5.20
N PRO A 101 -11.99 -20.82 -5.83
CA PRO A 101 -12.59 -21.95 -5.11
C PRO A 101 -11.54 -22.64 -4.23
N GLU A 102 -11.89 -22.98 -2.98
CA GLU A 102 -10.95 -23.60 -2.04
C GLU A 102 -10.44 -24.98 -2.53
N ASP A 103 -11.21 -25.65 -3.38
CA ASP A 103 -10.88 -26.96 -3.98
C ASP A 103 -10.12 -26.87 -5.31
N MET A 104 -9.84 -25.64 -5.80
CA MET A 104 -9.15 -25.43 -7.09
C MET A 104 -7.64 -25.67 -6.95
N THR A 105 -7.06 -26.38 -7.93
CA THR A 105 -5.59 -26.49 -8.03
C THR A 105 -5.01 -25.50 -9.03
N LYS A 106 -3.69 -25.27 -8.96
CA LYS A 106 -2.99 -24.42 -9.95
C LYS A 106 -3.11 -25.00 -11.36
N GLU A 107 -2.94 -26.30 -11.48
CA GLU A 107 -2.98 -27.03 -12.74
C GLU A 107 -4.38 -26.97 -13.39
N GLU A 108 -5.44 -27.01 -12.58
CA GLU A 108 -6.81 -26.84 -13.06
C GLU A 108 -7.00 -25.44 -13.65
N PHE A 109 -6.57 -24.39 -12.93
CA PHE A 109 -6.68 -23.02 -13.40
C PHE A 109 -5.87 -22.77 -14.67
N GLU A 110 -4.60 -23.19 -14.70
CA GLU A 110 -3.72 -23.03 -15.87
C GLU A 110 -4.27 -23.76 -17.09
N SER A 111 -4.81 -24.97 -16.90
CA SER A 111 -5.45 -25.74 -17.96
C SER A 111 -6.71 -25.07 -18.47
N TRP A 112 -7.51 -24.49 -17.56
CA TRP A 112 -8.71 -23.73 -17.91
C TRP A 112 -8.33 -22.47 -18.71
N VAL A 113 -7.35 -21.70 -18.28
CA VAL A 113 -6.87 -20.50 -19.00
C VAL A 113 -6.37 -20.87 -20.39
N LYS A 114 -5.61 -21.95 -20.52
CA LYS A 114 -5.13 -22.46 -21.82
C LYS A 114 -6.29 -22.85 -22.75
N ALA A 115 -7.38 -23.37 -22.20
CA ALA A 115 -8.56 -23.73 -22.98
C ALA A 115 -9.44 -22.52 -23.34
N HIS A 116 -9.27 -21.35 -22.67
CA HIS A 116 -10.04 -20.14 -22.88
C HIS A 116 -9.11 -18.92 -23.11
N PRO A 117 -8.34 -18.91 -24.20
CA PRO A 117 -7.34 -17.86 -24.46
C PRO A 117 -7.91 -16.45 -24.58
N ASP A 118 -9.18 -16.32 -24.97
CA ASP A 118 -9.95 -15.08 -25.02
C ASP A 118 -10.28 -14.50 -23.64
N LEU A 119 -10.27 -15.32 -22.61
CA LEU A 119 -10.51 -14.90 -21.22
C LEU A 119 -9.23 -14.78 -20.39
N LYS A 120 -8.05 -15.03 -20.98
CA LYS A 120 -6.78 -15.03 -20.27
C LYS A 120 -6.51 -13.72 -19.52
N GLU A 121 -6.64 -12.58 -20.19
CA GLU A 121 -6.42 -11.26 -19.57
C GLU A 121 -7.33 -11.03 -18.35
N GLN A 122 -8.58 -11.46 -18.42
CA GLN A 122 -9.50 -11.36 -17.28
C GLN A 122 -9.16 -12.37 -16.17
N ALA A 123 -8.78 -13.59 -16.54
CA ALA A 123 -8.42 -14.64 -15.59
C ALA A 123 -7.18 -14.31 -14.77
N GLU A 124 -6.16 -13.76 -15.41
CA GLU A 124 -4.89 -13.34 -14.80
C GLU A 124 -4.92 -11.88 -14.31
N GLY A 125 -5.99 -11.14 -14.58
CA GLY A 125 -6.13 -9.74 -14.18
C GLY A 125 -6.57 -9.55 -12.72
N PHE A 126 -6.44 -8.31 -12.25
CA PHE A 126 -6.59 -7.92 -10.85
C PHE A 126 -8.02 -7.99 -10.33
N PHE A 127 -9.04 -7.77 -11.18
CA PHE A 127 -10.39 -7.37 -10.74
C PHE A 127 -11.46 -8.41 -11.04
N THR A 128 -11.10 -9.69 -10.99
CA THR A 128 -12.01 -10.82 -11.11
C THR A 128 -11.75 -11.86 -10.03
N VAL A 129 -12.80 -12.50 -9.54
CA VAL A 129 -12.68 -13.75 -8.78
C VAL A 129 -13.01 -14.94 -9.68
N VAL A 130 -12.45 -16.08 -9.33
CA VAL A 130 -12.78 -17.37 -9.93
C VAL A 130 -13.82 -18.05 -9.05
N ARG A 131 -14.87 -18.58 -9.64
CA ARG A 131 -15.94 -19.31 -8.96
C ARG A 131 -16.28 -20.60 -9.73
N ARG A 132 -17.05 -21.50 -9.12
CA ARG A 132 -17.65 -22.63 -9.84
C ARG A 132 -19.07 -22.30 -10.25
N ASP A 133 -19.43 -22.69 -11.45
CA ASP A 133 -20.81 -22.64 -11.93
C ASP A 133 -21.63 -23.83 -11.41
N ALA A 134 -22.90 -23.94 -11.83
CA ALA A 134 -23.78 -25.05 -11.46
C ALA A 134 -23.27 -26.43 -11.90
N ASN A 135 -22.42 -26.49 -12.93
CA ASN A 135 -21.79 -27.69 -13.46
C ASN A 135 -20.40 -27.93 -12.86
N LYS A 136 -20.04 -27.18 -11.81
CA LYS A 136 -18.71 -27.19 -11.14
C LYS A 136 -17.55 -26.73 -12.05
N GLN A 137 -17.84 -26.11 -13.23
CA GLN A 137 -16.81 -25.57 -14.08
C GLN A 137 -16.34 -24.21 -13.56
N LEU A 138 -15.08 -23.84 -13.84
CA LEU A 138 -14.56 -22.54 -13.46
C LEU A 138 -15.23 -21.45 -14.32
N LYS A 139 -15.56 -20.34 -13.67
CA LYS A 139 -16.06 -19.12 -14.29
C LYS A 139 -15.44 -17.89 -13.64
N LEU A 140 -15.27 -16.84 -14.41
CA LEU A 140 -14.83 -15.54 -13.91
C LEU A 140 -16.03 -14.70 -13.47
N VAL A 141 -15.88 -14.00 -12.35
CA VAL A 141 -16.88 -13.05 -11.86
C VAL A 141 -16.17 -11.71 -11.59
N PRO A 142 -16.53 -10.63 -12.30
CA PRO A 142 -15.94 -9.32 -12.04
C PRO A 142 -16.24 -8.81 -10.63
N TYR A 143 -15.35 -8.01 -10.05
CA TYR A 143 -15.49 -7.49 -8.68
C TYR A 143 -16.76 -6.64 -8.49
N ASN A 144 -17.15 -5.87 -9.50
CA ASN A 144 -18.39 -5.08 -9.45
C ASN A 144 -19.67 -5.93 -9.39
N VAL A 145 -19.59 -7.21 -9.75
CA VAL A 145 -20.67 -8.19 -9.60
C VAL A 145 -20.58 -8.91 -8.27
N GLU A 146 -19.41 -9.46 -7.95
CA GLU A 146 -19.15 -10.22 -6.72
C GLU A 146 -19.36 -9.38 -5.46
N TYR A 147 -18.84 -8.14 -5.45
CA TYR A 147 -18.86 -7.24 -4.30
C TYR A 147 -19.86 -6.09 -4.46
N LYS A 148 -20.85 -6.25 -5.34
CA LYS A 148 -21.80 -5.20 -5.77
C LYS A 148 -22.39 -4.38 -4.61
N SER A 149 -22.82 -5.04 -3.54
CA SER A 149 -23.48 -4.35 -2.42
C SER A 149 -22.55 -3.41 -1.67
N TYR A 150 -21.30 -3.81 -1.46
CA TYR A 150 -20.28 -2.99 -0.80
C TYR A 150 -19.85 -1.84 -1.71
N LEU A 151 -19.57 -2.13 -2.97
CA LEU A 151 -19.08 -1.15 -3.94
C LEU A 151 -20.13 -0.07 -4.25
N ALA A 152 -21.42 -0.44 -4.31
CA ALA A 152 -22.48 0.54 -4.47
C ALA A 152 -22.61 1.50 -3.28
N GLN A 153 -22.48 0.99 -2.05
CA GLN A 153 -22.52 1.81 -0.84
C GLN A 153 -21.29 2.72 -0.75
N ALA A 154 -20.07 2.17 -0.95
CA ALA A 154 -18.84 2.96 -0.95
C ALA A 154 -18.87 4.03 -2.05
N GLY A 155 -19.27 3.68 -3.28
CA GLY A 155 -19.38 4.61 -4.40
C GLY A 155 -20.36 5.76 -4.14
N LYS A 156 -21.47 5.50 -3.45
CA LYS A 156 -22.40 6.55 -3.01
C LYS A 156 -21.70 7.54 -2.06
N LEU A 157 -21.00 7.04 -1.05
CA LEU A 157 -20.28 7.87 -0.08
C LEU A 157 -19.13 8.67 -0.71
N LEU A 158 -18.43 8.09 -1.70
CA LEU A 158 -17.41 8.83 -2.46
C LEU A 158 -18.03 9.99 -3.25
N LYS A 159 -19.19 9.81 -3.86
CA LYS A 159 -19.93 10.89 -4.56
C LYS A 159 -20.39 11.96 -3.57
N GLU A 160 -20.88 11.58 -2.39
CA GLU A 160 -21.23 12.52 -1.33
C GLU A 160 -20.01 13.33 -0.87
N ALA A 161 -18.86 12.69 -0.67
CA ALA A 161 -17.61 13.36 -0.33
C ALA A 161 -17.14 14.32 -1.44
N ALA A 162 -17.23 13.89 -2.71
CA ALA A 162 -16.92 14.72 -3.87
C ALA A 162 -17.77 16.00 -3.96
N ALA A 163 -19.02 15.96 -3.51
CA ALA A 163 -19.90 17.12 -3.48
C ALA A 163 -19.58 18.09 -2.33
N LEU A 164 -18.85 17.66 -1.30
CA LEU A 164 -18.52 18.46 -0.12
C LEU A 164 -17.18 19.19 -0.21
N THR A 165 -16.24 18.67 -1.00
CA THR A 165 -14.93 19.30 -1.21
C THR A 165 -14.97 20.31 -2.36
N ASP A 166 -14.25 21.42 -2.19
CA ASP A 166 -14.02 22.40 -3.27
C ASP A 166 -12.74 22.10 -4.07
N ASN A 167 -11.89 21.17 -3.59
CA ASN A 167 -10.68 20.79 -4.31
C ASN A 167 -11.01 19.98 -5.57
N ALA A 168 -10.61 20.53 -6.73
CA ALA A 168 -10.96 19.96 -8.03
C ALA A 168 -10.34 18.58 -8.28
N SER A 169 -9.09 18.35 -7.84
CA SER A 169 -8.40 17.07 -8.04
C SER A 169 -9.01 15.98 -7.16
N LEU A 170 -9.34 16.28 -5.91
CA LEU A 170 -10.03 15.35 -5.01
C LEU A 170 -11.42 15.00 -5.54
N LYS A 171 -12.19 16.01 -5.96
CA LYS A 171 -13.51 15.81 -6.58
C LYS A 171 -13.42 14.92 -7.80
N LYS A 172 -12.46 15.14 -8.69
CA LYS A 172 -12.23 14.31 -9.89
C LYS A 172 -11.95 12.88 -9.49
N PHE A 173 -10.96 12.65 -8.60
CA PHE A 173 -10.61 11.30 -8.15
C PHE A 173 -11.81 10.57 -7.53
N LEU A 174 -12.51 11.17 -6.58
CA LEU A 174 -13.64 10.53 -5.91
C LEU A 174 -14.78 10.19 -6.88
N THR A 175 -15.02 11.06 -7.86
CA THR A 175 -16.07 10.82 -8.86
C THR A 175 -15.71 9.68 -9.81
N THR A 176 -14.47 9.65 -10.32
CA THR A 176 -14.00 8.59 -11.22
C THR A 176 -13.86 7.26 -10.46
N ARG A 177 -13.42 7.27 -9.20
CA ARG A 177 -13.34 6.06 -8.37
C ARG A 177 -14.73 5.47 -8.08
N ALA A 178 -15.70 6.31 -7.78
CA ALA A 178 -17.09 5.87 -7.61
C ALA A 178 -17.69 5.27 -8.91
N ALA A 179 -17.27 5.76 -10.07
CA ALA A 179 -17.65 5.17 -11.36
C ALA A 179 -16.94 3.82 -11.58
N ALA A 180 -15.65 3.72 -11.26
CA ALA A 180 -14.85 2.49 -11.34
C ALA A 180 -15.44 1.35 -10.50
N PHE A 181 -15.97 1.63 -9.32
CA PHE A 181 -16.67 0.64 -8.49
C PHE A 181 -17.90 0.04 -9.17
N SER A 182 -18.50 0.74 -10.13
CA SER A 182 -19.65 0.25 -10.89
C SER A 182 -19.24 -0.40 -12.20
N SER A 183 -18.23 0.11 -12.89
CA SER A 183 -17.78 -0.38 -14.20
C SER A 183 -16.81 -1.55 -14.12
N ASN A 184 -16.08 -1.69 -13.02
CA ASN A 184 -14.91 -2.58 -12.85
C ASN A 184 -13.66 -2.14 -13.66
N ASP A 185 -13.67 -0.95 -14.22
CA ASP A 185 -12.54 -0.33 -14.91
C ASP A 185 -11.97 0.78 -14.03
N TYR A 186 -10.73 0.60 -13.59
CA TYR A 186 -10.06 1.49 -12.64
C TYR A 186 -9.10 2.49 -13.30
N PHE A 187 -8.82 2.34 -14.61
CA PHE A 187 -7.80 3.11 -15.30
C PHE A 187 -7.96 4.64 -15.12
N GLU A 188 -9.11 5.20 -15.48
CA GLU A 188 -9.37 6.64 -15.35
C GLU A 188 -9.29 7.15 -13.91
N SER A 189 -9.69 6.33 -12.96
CA SER A 189 -9.61 6.70 -11.55
C SER A 189 -8.19 6.62 -11.00
N ASP A 190 -7.36 5.71 -11.49
CA ASP A 190 -5.93 5.65 -11.13
C ASP A 190 -5.14 6.79 -11.77
N MET A 191 -5.48 7.17 -13.01
CA MET A 191 -4.95 8.39 -13.63
C MET A 191 -5.31 9.64 -12.83
N ALA A 192 -6.55 9.74 -12.32
CA ALA A 192 -6.99 10.85 -11.47
C ALA A 192 -6.32 10.82 -10.08
N TRP A 193 -6.04 9.63 -9.53
CA TRP A 193 -5.31 9.46 -8.28
C TRP A 193 -3.85 9.93 -8.40
N MET A 194 -3.21 9.67 -9.54
CA MET A 194 -1.86 10.21 -9.82
C MET A 194 -1.84 11.74 -9.80
N ASP A 195 -2.92 12.37 -10.29
CA ASP A 195 -3.08 13.85 -10.32
C ASP A 195 -3.59 14.43 -8.99
N LEU A 196 -3.90 13.60 -8.00
CA LEU A 196 -4.47 14.08 -6.74
C LEU A 196 -3.49 15.00 -6.01
N ASP A 197 -3.91 16.25 -5.85
CA ASP A 197 -3.20 17.30 -5.10
C ASP A 197 -4.21 18.04 -4.22
N ALA A 198 -4.39 17.54 -3.00
CA ALA A 198 -5.37 18.04 -2.05
C ALA A 198 -4.85 17.93 -0.62
N PRO A 199 -5.38 18.74 0.33
CA PRO A 199 -5.08 18.56 1.76
C PRO A 199 -5.56 17.20 2.31
N VAL A 200 -6.66 16.66 1.79
CA VAL A 200 -7.11 15.29 2.07
C VAL A 200 -6.57 14.37 0.98
N ASP A 201 -5.71 13.45 1.35
CA ASP A 201 -5.15 12.43 0.47
C ASP A 201 -5.87 11.10 0.71
N VAL A 202 -6.35 10.48 -0.35
CA VAL A 202 -7.19 9.27 -0.26
C VAL A 202 -6.71 8.23 -1.24
N THR A 203 -6.52 7.02 -0.75
CA THR A 203 -6.36 5.81 -1.54
C THR A 203 -7.47 4.85 -1.14
N ILE A 204 -8.32 4.42 -2.06
CA ILE A 204 -9.40 3.48 -1.80
C ILE A 204 -9.69 2.67 -3.07
N GLY A 205 -9.57 1.36 -2.98
CA GLY A 205 -9.76 0.45 -4.11
C GLY A 205 -9.04 -0.88 -3.95
N PRO A 206 -9.06 -1.72 -4.99
CA PRO A 206 -8.30 -2.95 -5.05
C PRO A 206 -6.89 -2.67 -5.60
N TYR A 207 -5.85 -2.92 -4.82
CA TYR A 207 -4.48 -2.59 -5.21
C TYR A 207 -3.51 -3.75 -4.99
N GLU A 208 -3.30 -4.20 -3.76
CA GLU A 208 -2.23 -5.13 -3.42
C GLU A 208 -2.63 -6.59 -3.68
N THR A 209 -1.70 -7.38 -4.20
CA THR A 209 -1.94 -8.78 -4.60
C THR A 209 -1.36 -9.82 -3.64
N TYR A 210 -0.77 -9.40 -2.53
CA TYR A 210 -0.08 -10.28 -1.58
C TYR A 210 -0.99 -11.35 -0.96
N ASN A 211 -2.29 -11.08 -0.83
CA ASN A 211 -3.25 -12.05 -0.31
C ASN A 211 -3.54 -13.21 -1.26
N ASP A 212 -3.28 -13.03 -2.56
CA ASP A 212 -3.26 -14.10 -3.56
C ASP A 212 -1.88 -14.78 -3.60
N GLU A 213 -1.62 -15.64 -2.63
CA GLU A 213 -0.38 -16.42 -2.56
C GLU A 213 -0.35 -17.57 -3.60
N LEU A 214 -1.44 -17.75 -4.37
CA LEU A 214 -1.51 -18.77 -5.41
C LEU A 214 -0.80 -18.32 -6.68
N PHE A 215 -1.15 -17.13 -7.19
CA PHE A 215 -0.62 -16.58 -8.44
C PHE A 215 -0.16 -15.11 -8.34
N GLY A 216 -0.59 -14.38 -7.34
CA GLY A 216 -0.35 -12.94 -7.23
C GLY A 216 -1.15 -12.11 -8.24
N TYR A 217 -2.28 -12.61 -8.73
CA TYR A 217 -3.09 -11.94 -9.75
C TYR A 217 -4.18 -11.05 -9.19
N LYS A 218 -4.74 -11.39 -8.02
CA LYS A 218 -5.99 -10.81 -7.52
C LYS A 218 -5.73 -9.73 -6.49
N ALA A 219 -6.27 -8.53 -6.77
CA ALA A 219 -6.08 -7.37 -5.89
C ALA A 219 -7.06 -7.36 -4.72
N ALA A 220 -6.54 -7.18 -3.52
CA ALA A 220 -7.31 -6.97 -2.31
C ALA A 220 -7.78 -5.52 -2.18
N PHE A 221 -8.95 -5.31 -1.57
CA PHE A 221 -9.46 -3.98 -1.28
C PHE A 221 -8.82 -3.41 -0.01
N GLU A 222 -8.37 -2.18 -0.14
CA GLU A 222 -7.81 -1.38 0.94
C GLU A 222 -8.31 0.06 0.90
N ALA A 223 -8.15 0.76 2.01
CA ALA A 223 -8.41 2.18 2.09
C ALA A 223 -7.41 2.84 3.05
N TYR A 224 -6.83 3.94 2.61
CA TYR A 224 -6.06 4.89 3.41
C TYR A 224 -6.68 6.27 3.25
N ILE A 225 -7.04 6.88 4.36
CA ILE A 225 -7.66 8.20 4.41
C ILE A 225 -6.75 9.07 5.26
N ASN A 226 -6.14 10.05 4.63
CA ASN A 226 -4.99 10.75 5.15
C ASN A 226 -5.20 12.27 5.06
N VAL A 227 -4.38 13.00 5.81
CA VAL A 227 -4.19 14.45 5.67
C VAL A 227 -2.73 14.70 5.31
N ARG A 228 -2.52 15.53 4.28
CA ARG A 228 -1.17 15.88 3.81
C ARG A 228 -0.40 16.64 4.89
N ASP A 229 0.88 16.30 5.04
CA ASP A 229 1.81 17.05 5.87
C ASP A 229 2.51 18.11 4.98
N ASP A 230 2.04 19.35 5.06
CA ASP A 230 2.55 20.44 4.21
C ASP A 230 4.01 20.79 4.53
N LYS A 231 4.45 20.66 5.78
CA LYS A 231 5.84 20.91 6.18
C LYS A 231 6.77 19.88 5.53
N GLU A 232 6.44 18.61 5.62
CA GLU A 232 7.26 17.56 5.01
C GLU A 232 7.16 17.59 3.48
N SER A 233 6.01 17.97 2.92
CA SER A 233 5.86 18.15 1.47
C SER A 233 6.78 19.25 0.92
N ALA A 234 6.94 20.37 1.65
CA ALA A 234 7.88 21.42 1.29
C ALA A 234 9.35 20.95 1.37
N ARG A 235 9.66 20.13 2.38
CA ARG A 235 10.99 19.54 2.56
C ARG A 235 11.36 18.56 1.43
N LEU A 236 10.38 17.75 1.01
CA LEU A 236 10.50 16.88 -0.15
C LEU A 236 10.74 17.65 -1.44
N ALA A 237 9.99 18.72 -1.66
CA ALA A 237 10.17 19.57 -2.83
C ALA A 237 11.59 20.13 -2.90
N PHE A 238 12.11 20.63 -1.78
CA PHE A 238 13.48 21.12 -1.67
C PHE A 238 14.51 20.04 -2.04
N LEU A 239 14.40 18.83 -1.47
CA LEU A 239 15.31 17.74 -1.81
C LEU A 239 15.19 17.35 -3.29
N GLY A 240 13.97 17.28 -3.81
CA GLY A 240 13.69 16.97 -5.21
C GLY A 240 14.31 17.95 -6.21
N GLU A 241 14.30 19.23 -5.89
CA GLU A 241 14.92 20.29 -6.72
C GLU A 241 16.44 20.14 -6.84
N HIS A 242 17.10 19.52 -5.88
CA HIS A 242 18.55 19.32 -5.85
C HIS A 242 19.02 17.96 -6.36
N LEU A 243 18.10 17.04 -6.75
CA LEU A 243 18.48 15.69 -7.16
C LEU A 243 19.48 15.66 -8.32
N GLN A 244 19.33 16.50 -9.33
CA GLN A 244 20.28 16.57 -10.46
C GLN A 244 21.65 17.08 -10.02
N GLU A 245 21.70 18.03 -9.08
CA GLU A 245 22.96 18.52 -8.51
C GLU A 245 23.65 17.43 -7.71
N ILE A 246 22.89 16.69 -6.89
CA ILE A 246 23.40 15.53 -6.13
C ILE A 246 23.94 14.48 -7.08
N GLU A 247 23.18 14.09 -8.12
CA GLU A 247 23.61 13.13 -9.15
C GLU A 247 24.94 13.53 -9.78
N ASN A 248 25.10 14.79 -10.17
CA ASN A 248 26.31 15.31 -10.80
C ASN A 248 27.54 15.27 -9.88
N ASN A 249 27.33 15.14 -8.57
CA ASN A 249 28.37 15.12 -7.54
C ASN A 249 28.50 13.78 -6.81
N LEU A 250 27.80 12.73 -7.26
CA LEU A 250 27.96 11.40 -6.69
C LEU A 250 29.43 10.96 -6.74
N PRO A 251 29.94 10.27 -5.69
CA PRO A 251 31.33 9.79 -5.61
C PRO A 251 31.52 8.53 -6.47
N GLU A 252 31.13 8.61 -7.74
CA GLU A 252 31.25 7.53 -8.73
C GLU A 252 31.95 8.01 -9.97
N ASP A 253 32.38 7.08 -10.84
CA ASP A 253 32.97 7.43 -12.13
C ASP A 253 31.98 8.24 -12.97
N PRO A 254 32.36 9.41 -13.49
CA PRO A 254 31.46 10.30 -14.27
C PRO A 254 30.73 9.63 -15.43
N GLN A 255 31.27 8.58 -16.02
CA GLN A 255 30.60 7.84 -17.10
C GLN A 255 29.31 7.13 -16.67
N TYR A 256 29.10 6.90 -15.36
CA TYR A 256 27.90 6.27 -14.80
C TYR A 256 26.85 7.26 -14.33
N ARG A 257 27.20 8.55 -14.24
CA ARG A 257 26.27 9.61 -13.84
C ARG A 257 25.20 9.83 -14.91
N VAL A 258 23.97 10.05 -14.46
CA VAL A 258 22.85 10.34 -15.34
C VAL A 258 22.87 11.83 -15.72
N ALA A 259 23.22 12.11 -16.96
CA ALA A 259 23.34 13.50 -17.45
C ALA A 259 22.07 14.34 -17.28
N ARG A 260 20.89 13.70 -17.34
CA ARG A 260 19.59 14.31 -17.10
C ARG A 260 18.65 13.29 -16.46
N LEU A 261 18.31 13.53 -15.23
CA LEU A 261 17.30 12.74 -14.51
C LEU A 261 15.92 12.89 -15.18
N GLY A 262 15.16 11.81 -15.19
CA GLY A 262 13.73 11.85 -15.51
C GLY A 262 12.96 12.60 -14.42
N ALA A 263 11.65 12.79 -14.63
CA ALA A 263 10.79 13.27 -13.56
C ALA A 263 10.82 12.27 -12.40
N ALA A 264 11.15 12.75 -11.20
CA ALA A 264 11.09 11.93 -10.00
C ALA A 264 9.65 11.45 -9.77
N ALA A 265 9.50 10.20 -9.34
CA ALA A 265 8.19 9.70 -8.91
C ALA A 265 7.66 10.59 -7.77
N PRO A 266 6.41 11.08 -7.85
CA PRO A 266 5.88 11.93 -6.80
C PRO A 266 5.81 11.17 -5.48
N ILE A 267 6.38 11.78 -4.44
CA ILE A 267 6.26 11.30 -3.07
C ILE A 267 5.27 12.20 -2.34
N ARG A 268 4.36 11.59 -1.58
CA ARG A 268 3.44 12.27 -0.69
C ARG A 268 3.73 11.88 0.75
N VAL A 269 3.94 12.85 1.62
CA VAL A 269 4.00 12.62 3.06
C VAL A 269 2.66 13.01 3.67
N VAL A 270 2.07 12.06 4.36
CA VAL A 270 0.72 12.20 4.92
C VAL A 270 0.66 11.69 6.36
N ASN A 271 -0.34 12.15 7.10
CA ASN A 271 -0.71 11.60 8.39
C ASN A 271 -2.02 10.81 8.23
N GLU A 272 -1.98 9.52 8.54
CA GLU A 272 -3.14 8.64 8.46
C GLU A 272 -4.17 9.01 9.51
N VAL A 273 -5.41 9.20 9.07
CA VAL A 273 -6.59 9.40 9.90
C VAL A 273 -7.34 8.10 10.10
N PHE A 274 -7.41 7.28 9.04
CA PHE A 274 -8.13 6.01 9.07
C PHE A 274 -7.61 5.08 7.96
N SER A 275 -7.47 3.81 8.28
CA SER A 275 -7.21 2.75 7.31
C SER A 275 -8.18 1.58 7.46
N ALA A 276 -8.38 0.81 6.39
CA ALA A 276 -9.29 -0.31 6.35
C ALA A 276 -8.89 -1.36 5.30
N GLY A 277 -9.49 -2.55 5.43
CA GLY A 277 -9.23 -3.67 4.54
C GLY A 277 -7.81 -4.18 4.69
N ASP A 278 -7.14 -4.45 3.56
CA ASP A 278 -5.76 -4.90 3.55
C ASP A 278 -4.80 -3.87 4.19
N GLY A 279 -5.03 -2.59 3.98
CA GLY A 279 -4.24 -1.51 4.60
C GLY A 279 -4.25 -1.47 6.13
N ASN A 280 -5.19 -2.20 6.76
CA ASN A 280 -5.32 -2.33 8.22
C ASN A 280 -5.32 -3.81 8.62
N HIS A 281 -4.54 -4.62 7.97
CA HIS A 281 -4.39 -6.05 8.20
C HIS A 281 -3.02 -6.35 8.80
N GLY A 282 -2.97 -7.03 9.94
CA GLY A 282 -1.72 -7.42 10.59
C GLY A 282 -0.84 -6.25 11.01
N VAL A 283 0.40 -6.23 10.54
CA VAL A 283 1.36 -5.16 10.80
C VAL A 283 1.03 -3.95 9.92
N GLN A 284 0.85 -2.79 10.55
CA GLN A 284 0.45 -1.57 9.84
C GLN A 284 1.45 -1.16 8.76
N THR A 285 0.95 -0.86 7.58
CA THR A 285 1.70 -0.31 6.44
C THR A 285 2.34 1.03 6.82
N ALA A 286 3.60 1.23 6.46
CA ALA A 286 4.34 2.47 6.71
C ALA A 286 4.44 3.38 5.49
N ALA A 287 4.38 2.79 4.30
CA ALA A 287 4.37 3.45 3.01
C ALA A 287 3.82 2.49 1.94
N TYR A 288 3.36 3.03 0.82
CA TYR A 288 2.95 2.24 -0.34
C TYR A 288 3.28 2.97 -1.64
N ASN A 289 3.47 2.23 -2.71
CA ASN A 289 3.81 2.75 -4.03
C ASN A 289 2.80 2.20 -5.05
N LEU A 290 1.98 3.05 -5.63
CA LEU A 290 0.87 2.70 -6.50
C LEU A 290 0.83 3.63 -7.74
N PRO A 291 0.06 3.30 -8.77
CA PRO A 291 -0.75 2.09 -8.95
C PRO A 291 0.09 0.89 -9.41
N ASN A 292 -0.53 -0.29 -9.41
CA ASN A 292 0.06 -1.52 -9.96
C ASN A 292 -0.32 -1.75 -11.44
N ASP A 293 -1.20 -0.93 -12.01
CA ASP A 293 -1.59 -1.00 -13.43
C ASP A 293 -0.46 -0.47 -14.33
N ASP A 294 0.14 -1.38 -15.10
CA ASP A 294 1.23 -1.06 -16.03
C ASP A 294 0.87 0.05 -17.04
N LYS A 295 -0.39 0.15 -17.47
CA LYS A 295 -0.83 1.18 -18.42
C LYS A 295 -0.79 2.58 -17.77
N VAL A 296 -1.14 2.68 -16.50
CA VAL A 296 -1.03 3.93 -15.73
C VAL A 296 0.43 4.25 -15.46
N VAL A 297 1.21 3.24 -15.03
CA VAL A 297 2.65 3.40 -14.77
C VAL A 297 3.41 3.87 -16.02
N GLN A 298 3.10 3.34 -17.19
CA GLN A 298 3.71 3.77 -18.45
C GLN A 298 3.38 5.23 -18.81
N GLN A 299 2.20 5.73 -18.44
CA GLN A 299 1.76 7.09 -18.79
C GLN A 299 2.13 8.13 -17.75
N LYS A 300 2.12 7.79 -16.46
CA LYS A 300 2.29 8.75 -15.34
C LYS A 300 3.32 8.32 -14.30
N GLY A 301 3.93 7.15 -14.45
CA GLY A 301 4.77 6.57 -13.42
C GLY A 301 3.95 6.07 -12.22
N SER A 302 4.62 5.95 -11.09
CA SER A 302 4.02 5.59 -9.80
C SER A 302 4.13 6.74 -8.81
N LYS A 303 3.31 6.70 -7.75
CA LYS A 303 3.34 7.67 -6.64
C LYS A 303 3.55 6.92 -5.34
N ARG A 304 4.53 7.38 -4.56
CA ARG A 304 4.79 6.86 -3.22
C ARG A 304 4.09 7.69 -2.17
N VAL A 305 3.39 7.04 -1.26
CA VAL A 305 2.73 7.68 -0.12
C VAL A 305 3.39 7.18 1.16
N MET A 306 3.88 8.09 1.97
CA MET A 306 4.57 7.81 3.23
C MET A 306 3.67 8.22 4.41
N LEU A 307 3.33 7.26 5.26
CA LEU A 307 2.46 7.43 6.41
C LEU A 307 3.30 7.88 7.63
N LYS A 308 3.57 9.18 7.75
CA LYS A 308 4.50 9.73 8.73
C LYS A 308 4.16 9.37 10.17
N ASN A 309 2.90 9.55 10.57
CA ASN A 309 2.47 9.24 11.95
C ASN A 309 2.52 7.74 12.26
N ILE A 310 2.34 6.87 11.27
CA ILE A 310 2.55 5.41 11.43
C ILE A 310 4.04 5.11 11.61
N GLN A 311 4.90 5.74 10.82
CA GLN A 311 6.36 5.57 10.97
C GLN A 311 6.84 6.11 12.32
N GLU A 312 6.29 7.23 12.79
CA GLU A 312 6.58 7.76 14.12
C GLU A 312 6.13 6.80 15.23
N ALA A 313 4.96 6.21 15.09
CA ALA A 313 4.46 5.20 16.02
C ALA A 313 5.37 3.96 16.06
N LYS A 314 5.81 3.47 14.89
CA LYS A 314 6.77 2.35 14.78
C LYS A 314 8.14 2.72 15.37
N PHE A 315 8.63 3.92 15.12
CA PHE A 315 9.87 4.43 15.71
C PHE A 315 9.79 4.36 17.24
N LYS A 316 8.77 4.94 17.84
CA LYS A 316 8.59 4.97 19.30
C LYS A 316 8.36 3.60 19.94
N SER A 317 7.58 2.72 19.26
CA SER A 317 7.19 1.44 19.84
C SER A 317 8.17 0.30 19.53
N THR A 318 9.07 0.46 18.58
CA THR A 318 9.97 -0.59 18.11
C THR A 318 11.43 -0.12 18.11
N LEU A 319 11.75 0.96 17.39
CA LEU A 319 13.15 1.38 17.22
C LEU A 319 13.76 1.93 18.51
N GLU A 320 13.05 2.79 19.23
CA GLU A 320 13.54 3.29 20.52
C GLU A 320 13.79 2.18 21.56
N PRO A 321 12.90 1.19 21.76
CA PRO A 321 13.19 0.05 22.62
C PRO A 321 14.38 -0.79 22.15
N ILE A 322 14.52 -1.03 20.84
CA ILE A 322 15.65 -1.77 20.27
C ILE A 322 16.96 -1.00 20.51
N SER A 323 16.98 0.30 20.30
CA SER A 323 18.18 1.13 20.49
C SER A 323 18.74 1.06 21.91
N LYS A 324 17.85 0.96 22.91
CA LYS A 324 18.25 0.81 24.33
C LYS A 324 18.99 -0.50 24.62
N VAL A 325 18.83 -1.50 23.76
CA VAL A 325 19.48 -2.81 23.90
C VAL A 325 20.76 -2.88 23.08
N VAL A 326 20.77 -2.30 21.87
CA VAL A 326 21.87 -2.49 20.91
C VAL A 326 22.87 -1.33 20.88
N LEU A 327 22.48 -0.12 21.29
CA LEU A 327 23.34 1.06 21.27
C LEU A 327 23.92 1.37 22.66
N GLN A 328 25.15 1.86 22.66
CA GLN A 328 25.73 2.42 23.88
C GLN A 328 24.94 3.67 24.33
N PRO A 329 24.87 3.97 25.65
CA PRO A 329 24.08 5.10 26.18
C PRO A 329 24.41 6.46 25.53
N ALA A 330 25.65 6.69 25.14
CA ALA A 330 26.06 7.92 24.45
C ALA A 330 25.38 8.04 23.06
N ALA A 331 25.33 6.95 22.28
CA ALA A 331 24.74 6.94 20.97
C ALA A 331 23.18 6.99 21.01
N GLN A 332 22.55 6.58 22.11
CA GLN A 332 21.11 6.68 22.29
C GLN A 332 20.62 8.15 22.36
N GLN A 333 21.49 9.10 22.71
CA GLN A 333 21.14 10.51 22.79
C GLN A 333 20.93 11.15 21.41
N ASP A 334 21.53 10.57 20.36
CA ASP A 334 21.43 11.04 18.98
C ASP A 334 20.18 10.49 18.26
N LEU A 335 19.41 9.62 18.93
CA LEU A 335 18.22 9.02 18.33
C LEU A 335 17.09 10.06 18.24
N SER A 336 16.68 10.37 17.01
CA SER A 336 15.62 11.33 16.71
C SER A 336 14.72 10.80 15.59
N PHE A 337 13.39 10.87 15.77
CA PHE A 337 12.45 10.54 14.72
C PHE A 337 12.62 11.45 13.49
N GLU A 338 12.90 12.73 13.70
CA GLU A 338 13.07 13.68 12.60
C GLU A 338 14.27 13.32 11.72
N LEU A 339 15.41 12.94 12.32
CA LEU A 339 16.59 12.50 11.58
C LEU A 339 16.32 11.16 10.86
N PHE A 340 15.70 10.22 11.56
CA PHE A 340 15.32 8.93 11.00
C PHE A 340 14.39 9.10 9.79
N PHE A 341 13.34 9.90 9.93
CA PHE A 341 12.40 10.15 8.84
C PHE A 341 13.04 10.90 7.66
N THR A 342 13.91 11.87 7.95
CA THR A 342 14.67 12.59 6.92
C THR A 342 15.55 11.65 6.10
N HIS A 343 16.21 10.69 6.77
CA HIS A 343 17.00 9.67 6.08
C HIS A 343 16.12 8.78 5.20
N ILE A 344 14.98 8.31 5.70
CA ILE A 344 14.05 7.52 4.88
C ILE A 344 13.62 8.31 3.63
N VAL A 345 13.26 9.58 3.78
CA VAL A 345 12.87 10.44 2.66
C VAL A 345 14.01 10.58 1.64
N ALA A 346 15.25 10.81 2.11
CA ALA A 346 16.42 10.89 1.24
C ALA A 346 16.69 9.56 0.53
N HIS A 347 16.62 8.42 1.25
CA HIS A 347 16.73 7.08 0.71
C HIS A 347 15.75 6.88 -0.47
N GLU A 348 14.47 7.18 -0.25
CA GLU A 348 13.43 7.00 -1.26
C GLU A 348 13.61 7.87 -2.51
N LEU A 349 14.09 9.10 -2.32
CA LEU A 349 14.39 9.98 -3.45
C LEU A 349 15.62 9.51 -4.24
N THR A 350 16.62 8.98 -3.56
CA THR A 350 17.88 8.59 -4.17
C THR A 350 17.84 7.23 -4.87
N HIS A 351 16.75 6.46 -4.76
CA HIS A 351 16.51 5.33 -5.67
C HIS A 351 16.54 5.76 -7.15
N GLY A 352 16.15 7.00 -7.45
CA GLY A 352 16.18 7.56 -8.80
C GLY A 352 17.56 7.97 -9.30
N LEU A 353 18.61 7.92 -8.45
CA LEU A 353 19.97 8.32 -8.79
C LEU A 353 20.84 7.15 -9.19
N GLY A 354 21.97 7.46 -9.88
CA GLY A 354 22.92 6.48 -10.35
C GLY A 354 22.51 5.79 -11.65
N PRO A 355 23.32 4.84 -12.16
CA PRO A 355 23.18 4.32 -13.51
C PRO A 355 21.97 3.39 -13.65
N HIS A 356 21.00 3.79 -14.46
CA HIS A 356 19.86 2.97 -14.88
C HIS A 356 20.17 2.15 -16.15
N GLN A 357 21.08 2.63 -16.97
CA GLN A 357 21.58 1.94 -18.18
C GLN A 357 23.10 1.89 -18.13
N ILE A 358 23.65 0.72 -18.39
CA ILE A 358 25.10 0.48 -18.37
C ILE A 358 25.55 -0.29 -19.58
N LYS A 359 26.84 -0.25 -19.88
CA LYS A 359 27.48 -1.09 -20.90
C LYS A 359 28.45 -2.06 -20.26
N ILE A 360 28.25 -3.34 -20.54
CA ILE A 360 29.21 -4.40 -20.16
C ILE A 360 29.72 -5.09 -21.41
N ASN A 361 31.03 -5.01 -21.62
CA ASN A 361 31.70 -5.57 -22.81
C ASN A 361 31.06 -5.11 -24.14
N GLY A 362 30.66 -3.84 -24.21
CA GLY A 362 30.01 -3.24 -25.39
C GLY A 362 28.52 -3.54 -25.55
N ARG A 363 27.91 -4.36 -24.68
CA ARG A 363 26.49 -4.69 -24.68
C ARG A 363 25.72 -3.73 -23.77
N ASP A 364 24.67 -3.10 -24.30
CA ASP A 364 23.74 -2.30 -23.48
C ASP A 364 22.93 -3.22 -22.56
N THR A 365 22.86 -2.86 -21.30
CA THR A 365 22.16 -3.59 -20.24
C THR A 365 21.78 -2.65 -19.09
N ASN A 366 21.30 -3.18 -18.00
CA ASN A 366 21.01 -2.43 -16.77
C ASN A 366 21.45 -3.20 -15.52
N PRO A 367 21.63 -2.52 -14.38
CA PRO A 367 22.08 -3.17 -13.15
C PRO A 367 21.19 -4.35 -12.71
N ARG A 368 19.87 -4.25 -12.86
CA ARG A 368 18.95 -5.31 -12.49
C ARG A 368 19.21 -6.61 -13.25
N MET A 369 19.45 -6.51 -14.56
CA MET A 369 19.72 -7.68 -15.41
C MET A 369 21.06 -8.33 -15.09
N GLU A 370 22.05 -7.54 -14.68
CA GLU A 370 23.40 -8.04 -14.39
C GLU A 370 23.51 -8.60 -12.96
N LEU A 371 22.89 -7.96 -11.99
CA LEU A 371 22.96 -8.35 -10.58
C LEU A 371 21.96 -9.46 -10.21
N LYS A 372 20.90 -9.64 -11.01
CA LYS A 372 19.89 -10.70 -10.83
C LYS A 372 19.34 -10.74 -9.40
N GLU A 373 19.50 -11.87 -8.70
CA GLU A 373 19.05 -12.07 -7.31
C GLU A 373 19.72 -11.13 -6.29
N LEU A 374 20.86 -10.55 -6.62
CA LEU A 374 21.56 -9.60 -5.75
C LEU A 374 21.06 -8.16 -5.91
N TYR A 375 20.30 -7.89 -6.99
CA TYR A 375 19.93 -6.52 -7.34
C TYR A 375 19.20 -5.80 -6.21
N SER A 376 18.18 -6.41 -5.64
CA SER A 376 17.35 -5.76 -4.61
C SER A 376 18.20 -5.33 -3.40
N ALA A 377 19.02 -6.22 -2.88
CA ALA A 377 19.86 -5.91 -1.72
C ALA A 377 20.88 -4.80 -2.01
N ILE A 378 21.45 -4.79 -3.22
CA ILE A 378 22.45 -3.76 -3.64
C ILE A 378 21.75 -2.43 -3.90
N GLU A 379 20.55 -2.43 -4.49
CA GLU A 379 19.76 -1.21 -4.74
C GLU A 379 19.35 -0.52 -3.43
N GLU A 380 18.90 -1.28 -2.44
CA GLU A 380 18.59 -0.75 -1.10
C GLU A 380 19.83 -0.16 -0.42
N ALA A 381 20.96 -0.88 -0.48
CA ALA A 381 22.22 -0.37 0.08
C ALA A 381 22.71 0.88 -0.66
N LYS A 382 22.53 0.95 -1.99
CA LYS A 382 22.82 2.15 -2.79
C LYS A 382 21.95 3.32 -2.32
N ALA A 383 20.65 3.13 -2.17
CA ALA A 383 19.74 4.19 -1.75
C ALA A 383 20.08 4.69 -0.33
N ASP A 384 20.39 3.81 0.61
CA ASP A 384 20.82 4.16 1.96
C ASP A 384 22.10 5.04 1.96
N VAL A 385 23.15 4.58 1.27
CA VAL A 385 24.43 5.29 1.22
C VAL A 385 24.29 6.61 0.47
N THR A 386 23.57 6.61 -0.66
CA THR A 386 23.35 7.81 -1.48
C THR A 386 22.47 8.82 -0.75
N GLY A 387 21.47 8.36 0.01
CA GLY A 387 20.65 9.23 0.86
C GLY A 387 21.47 9.98 1.93
N LEU A 388 22.37 9.27 2.61
CA LEU A 388 23.30 9.90 3.57
C LEU A 388 24.27 10.88 2.87
N PHE A 389 24.81 10.50 1.73
CA PHE A 389 25.65 11.40 0.92
C PHE A 389 24.89 12.66 0.50
N ALA A 390 23.66 12.53 0.03
CA ALA A 390 22.83 13.65 -0.39
C ALA A 390 22.60 14.65 0.74
N LEU A 391 22.24 14.17 1.93
CA LEU A 391 22.04 15.00 3.11
C LEU A 391 23.33 15.71 3.51
N GLN A 392 24.46 14.98 3.57
CA GLN A 392 25.77 15.58 3.88
C GLN A 392 26.19 16.61 2.84
N TYR A 393 26.01 16.32 1.55
CA TYR A 393 26.31 17.25 0.45
C TYR A 393 25.55 18.56 0.60
N LEU A 394 24.23 18.52 0.77
CA LEU A 394 23.40 19.71 0.93
C LEU A 394 23.76 20.52 2.19
N MET A 395 24.12 19.86 3.28
CA MET A 395 24.59 20.55 4.49
C MET A 395 25.89 21.32 4.27
N THR A 396 26.75 20.90 3.34
CA THR A 396 28.01 21.58 3.03
C THR A 396 27.86 22.70 2.03
N GLN A 397 26.74 22.77 1.31
CA GLN A 397 26.42 23.84 0.36
C GLN A 397 25.61 24.99 0.99
N ALA A 398 24.99 24.76 2.16
CA ALA A 398 24.17 25.74 2.90
C ALA A 398 25.07 26.64 3.77
#